data_2e5b96d27740994e562a52b94549b7d3
#
_entry.id   2e5b96d27740994e562a52b94549b7d3
#
_cell.length_a   1.000
_cell.length_b   1.000
_cell.length_c   1.000
_cell.angle_alpha   90.00
_cell.angle_beta   90.00
_cell.angle_gamma   90.00
#
_symmetry.space_group_name_H-M   'P 1'
#
loop_
_entity.id
_entity.type
_entity.pdbx_description
1 polymer ?
#
loop_
_entity_poly.entity_id
_entity_poly.type
_entity_poly.pdbx_seq_one_letter_code
_entity_poly.pdbx_strand_id
1 'polypeptide(L)'
;MNIIVVGNVLKDVYLNLDSRTEHLETDKNNTKWLNLSFDASEHHFFNRSSSLGGAAISLEVLQKMGLPVAISNSDLQLSGDEFTSTAPTETYRYILIVDGKVSYFVPTAPRITTFNPPAEPVDYLYIDRSATLDAAATARINAYLDISRTTKLILYVQNSENPHLNELTPRADLIFLEDSKEDAKSQDPSILADFDADKLVHISETQITYQKITENISVDRIDMLTHLSVYSIAAATVLGGFILGNSVEDSLTLARVNIENSRLNSVLPLKEMQEIAENTSPQDDLELIAASLVLKGKGILATDESGGSIKKKFASLNIPDTYENRRDYRNIFFTTPDLEKYVNGIILFDETARQLADNGQNYVDFLTSRRIIPGIKVDQGLARFDNSLETYTKGLENLSDRLKTYYLQGLRFAKWRAAFEIHLSTSGSIITPTTHAIEENCRILAEYALNCQSAGLVPIVEPEVVYNGYYSLEQNSEVTSHILDVLFQSLADFGVNLHACILKVNMILAGKNYDTPSTPKVVGETTAKVLKEHVPTDLAGVVFLSGGQTVEQATDNLAEIEKNGPFPWPVTFSFARALQDPALYAWAGDNANTDAARQAFLERLKANAEALKAQG
;
A
#
# COMPACT_ATOMS: atom_id res chain seq x y z
N MET A 1 7.49 -16.24 -31.69
CA MET A 1 6.70 -14.99 -31.67
C MET A 1 7.58 -13.92 -31.08
N ASN A 2 7.82 -12.82 -31.78
CA ASN A 2 8.71 -11.76 -31.34
C ASN A 2 7.99 -10.42 -31.42
N ILE A 3 8.10 -9.62 -30.38
CA ILE A 3 7.47 -8.31 -30.23
C ILE A 3 8.55 -7.26 -30.07
N ILE A 4 8.45 -6.17 -30.82
CA ILE A 4 9.28 -4.99 -30.60
C ILE A 4 8.40 -3.84 -30.14
N VAL A 5 8.78 -3.22 -29.01
CA VAL A 5 8.18 -2.00 -28.49
C VAL A 5 9.04 -0.82 -28.91
N VAL A 6 8.42 0.18 -29.52
CA VAL A 6 9.07 1.45 -29.90
C VAL A 6 8.50 2.56 -29.01
N GLY A 7 9.37 3.23 -28.28
CA GLY A 7 8.96 4.31 -27.40
C GLY A 7 10.12 4.86 -26.60
N ASN A 8 9.86 5.96 -25.87
CA ASN A 8 10.84 6.57 -24.99
C ASN A 8 10.85 5.85 -23.63
N VAL A 9 12.02 5.47 -23.16
CA VAL A 9 12.20 5.02 -21.77
C VAL A 9 12.39 6.26 -20.91
N LEU A 10 11.47 6.44 -19.98
CA LEU A 10 11.46 7.56 -19.05
C LEU A 10 11.78 7.04 -17.66
N LYS A 11 12.54 7.82 -16.90
CA LYS A 11 12.75 7.60 -15.48
C LYS A 11 11.92 8.62 -14.71
N ASP A 12 10.87 8.17 -14.06
CA ASP A 12 10.00 9.02 -13.27
C ASP A 12 10.67 9.35 -11.94
N VAL A 13 10.77 10.65 -11.64
CA VAL A 13 11.31 11.15 -10.37
C VAL A 13 10.19 11.83 -9.61
N TYR A 14 9.75 11.21 -8.52
CA TYR A 14 8.68 11.73 -7.68
C TYR A 14 9.25 12.65 -6.62
N LEU A 15 8.72 13.86 -6.54
CA LEU A 15 9.07 14.87 -5.56
C LEU A 15 7.83 15.18 -4.72
N ASN A 16 7.83 14.79 -3.46
CA ASN A 16 6.75 15.09 -2.52
C ASN A 16 7.13 16.31 -1.69
N LEU A 17 6.31 17.36 -1.72
CA LEU A 17 6.53 18.60 -1.01
C LEU A 17 5.39 18.84 -0.02
N ASP A 18 5.74 19.20 1.22
CA ASP A 18 4.80 19.72 2.20
C ASP A 18 4.54 21.22 1.92
N SER A 19 3.28 21.65 1.90
CA SER A 19 2.86 23.05 1.70
C SER A 19 3.44 24.03 2.71
N ARG A 20 4.03 23.52 3.80
CA ARG A 20 4.69 24.33 4.83
C ARG A 20 6.10 24.78 4.47
N THR A 21 6.63 24.37 3.32
CA THR A 21 7.93 24.88 2.85
C THR A 21 7.78 26.29 2.29
N GLU A 22 8.54 27.23 2.84
CA GLU A 22 8.49 28.69 2.56
C GLU A 22 8.95 29.10 1.13
N HIS A 23 9.07 28.16 0.21
CA HIS A 23 9.68 28.38 -1.12
C HIS A 23 8.67 28.52 -2.27
N LEU A 24 7.39 28.73 -1.96
CA LEU A 24 6.38 29.03 -2.99
C LEU A 24 6.33 30.51 -3.27
N GLU A 25 6.95 30.98 -4.33
CA GLU A 25 6.77 32.33 -4.84
C GLU A 25 5.39 32.49 -5.51
N THR A 26 4.69 33.57 -5.18
CA THR A 26 3.40 33.90 -5.79
C THR A 26 3.60 35.01 -6.83
N ASP A 27 3.21 34.76 -8.07
CA ASP A 27 3.25 35.76 -9.12
C ASP A 27 2.14 36.82 -8.99
N LYS A 28 2.15 37.81 -9.89
CA LYS A 28 1.15 38.89 -9.92
C LYS A 28 -0.30 38.41 -10.18
N ASN A 29 -0.46 37.16 -10.62
CA ASN A 29 -1.76 36.53 -10.92
C ASN A 29 -2.18 35.55 -9.81
N ASN A 30 -1.52 35.56 -8.68
CA ASN A 30 -1.74 34.63 -7.56
C ASN A 30 -1.41 33.16 -7.88
N THR A 31 -0.63 32.91 -8.94
CA THR A 31 -0.12 31.59 -9.30
C THR A 31 1.13 31.29 -8.48
N LYS A 32 1.12 30.22 -7.74
CA LYS A 32 2.28 29.79 -6.95
C LYS A 32 3.27 29.06 -7.83
N TRP A 33 4.49 29.56 -7.92
CA TRP A 33 5.59 28.93 -8.63
C TRP A 33 6.57 28.33 -7.66
N LEU A 34 7.01 27.10 -7.92
CA LEU A 34 8.12 26.50 -7.25
C LEU A 34 9.39 26.81 -8.05
N ASN A 35 10.25 27.65 -7.48
CA ASN A 35 11.55 27.92 -8.11
C ASN A 35 12.50 26.78 -7.76
N LEU A 36 12.54 25.74 -8.61
CA LEU A 36 13.48 24.63 -8.49
C LEU A 36 14.82 25.04 -9.12
N SER A 37 15.66 25.75 -8.37
CA SER A 37 17.07 25.81 -8.72
C SER A 37 17.70 24.45 -8.34
N PHE A 38 18.20 23.74 -9.34
CA PHE A 38 18.74 22.37 -9.20
C PHE A 38 20.10 22.30 -8.49
N ASP A 39 20.28 23.00 -7.40
CA ASP A 39 21.37 22.68 -6.48
C ASP A 39 20.85 21.69 -5.45
N ALA A 40 21.12 20.41 -5.68
CA ALA A 40 20.59 19.29 -4.92
C ALA A 40 21.04 19.27 -3.44
N SER A 41 21.89 20.20 -3.03
CA SER A 41 22.46 20.24 -1.68
C SER A 41 21.65 21.04 -0.67
N GLU A 42 20.70 21.89 -1.07
CA GLU A 42 20.00 22.83 -0.17
C GLU A 42 18.49 22.62 -0.04
N HIS A 43 17.88 21.68 -0.73
CA HIS A 43 16.42 21.47 -0.68
C HIS A 43 16.04 20.24 0.14
N HIS A 44 15.29 20.44 1.20
CA HIS A 44 14.67 19.39 1.99
C HIS A 44 13.53 18.72 1.20
N PHE A 45 13.86 17.81 0.30
CA PHE A 45 12.89 16.92 -0.31
C PHE A 45 12.58 15.80 0.67
N PHE A 46 11.36 15.72 1.15
CA PHE A 46 10.94 14.69 2.12
C PHE A 46 10.94 13.28 1.52
N ASN A 47 10.78 13.13 0.19
CA ASN A 47 10.90 11.83 -0.49
C ASN A 47 11.31 11.99 -1.94
N ARG A 48 12.29 11.21 -2.37
CA ARG A 48 12.64 11.01 -3.77
C ARG A 48 12.55 9.52 -4.07
N SER A 49 11.64 9.13 -4.94
CA SER A 49 11.59 7.78 -5.51
C SER A 49 11.69 7.86 -7.03
N SER A 50 12.12 6.80 -7.67
CA SER A 50 12.16 6.72 -9.13
C SER A 50 11.56 5.40 -9.58
N SER A 51 10.80 5.44 -10.66
CA SER A 51 10.24 4.27 -11.32
C SER A 51 10.46 4.34 -12.83
N LEU A 52 10.25 3.22 -13.50
CA LEU A 52 10.24 3.18 -14.95
C LEU A 52 8.94 3.79 -15.48
N GLY A 53 9.01 4.54 -16.60
CA GLY A 53 7.88 5.13 -17.27
C GLY A 53 7.91 4.88 -18.79
N GLY A 54 6.85 5.25 -19.48
CA GLY A 54 6.77 5.12 -20.92
C GLY A 54 6.87 3.67 -21.42
N ALA A 55 7.61 3.46 -22.51
CA ALA A 55 7.75 2.16 -23.16
C ALA A 55 8.34 1.05 -22.24
N ALA A 56 9.07 1.43 -21.19
CA ALA A 56 9.60 0.46 -20.23
C ALA A 56 8.48 -0.22 -19.43
N ILE A 57 7.38 0.48 -19.13
CA ILE A 57 6.21 -0.12 -18.46
C ILE A 57 5.55 -1.12 -19.39
N SER A 58 5.30 -0.76 -20.64
CA SER A 58 4.71 -1.67 -21.62
C SER A 58 5.56 -2.93 -21.82
N LEU A 59 6.89 -2.77 -21.85
CA LEU A 59 7.83 -3.87 -21.92
C LEU A 59 7.72 -4.78 -20.69
N GLU A 60 7.72 -4.20 -19.48
CA GLU A 60 7.61 -4.96 -18.24
C GLU A 60 6.28 -5.73 -18.16
N VAL A 61 5.16 -5.11 -18.51
CA VAL A 61 3.85 -5.79 -18.56
C VAL A 61 3.90 -7.00 -19.49
N LEU A 62 4.37 -6.84 -20.72
CA LEU A 62 4.41 -7.91 -21.69
C LEU A 62 5.38 -9.04 -21.27
N GLN A 63 6.52 -8.70 -20.65
CA GLN A 63 7.45 -9.69 -20.09
C GLN A 63 6.83 -10.48 -18.92
N LYS A 64 6.13 -9.79 -18.01
CA LYS A 64 5.40 -10.42 -16.90
C LYS A 64 4.26 -11.35 -17.38
N MET A 65 3.74 -11.10 -18.56
CA MET A 65 2.79 -11.98 -19.25
C MET A 65 3.47 -13.16 -19.96
N GLY A 66 4.79 -13.30 -19.87
CA GLY A 66 5.55 -14.40 -20.46
C GLY A 66 5.81 -14.26 -21.96
N LEU A 67 5.70 -13.07 -22.52
CA LEU A 67 5.89 -12.81 -23.94
C LEU A 67 7.35 -12.42 -24.25
N PRO A 68 7.94 -12.90 -25.36
CA PRO A 68 9.27 -12.52 -25.80
C PRO A 68 9.23 -11.11 -26.42
N VAL A 69 9.77 -10.13 -25.72
CA VAL A 69 9.69 -8.72 -26.07
C VAL A 69 11.08 -8.09 -26.08
N ALA A 70 11.33 -7.22 -27.04
CA ALA A 70 12.50 -6.36 -27.10
C ALA A 70 12.10 -4.91 -27.35
N ILE A 71 12.95 -3.97 -26.93
CA ILE A 71 12.74 -2.54 -27.18
C ILE A 71 13.63 -2.07 -28.33
N SER A 72 13.09 -1.28 -29.23
CA SER A 72 13.87 -0.58 -30.25
C SER A 72 14.05 0.87 -29.85
N ASN A 73 15.18 1.12 -29.22
CA ASN A 73 15.69 2.48 -29.02
C ASN A 73 17.20 2.44 -29.29
N SER A 74 17.72 3.46 -29.99
CA SER A 74 19.15 3.49 -30.39
C SER A 74 20.13 3.52 -29.21
N ASP A 75 19.64 3.78 -27.99
CA ASP A 75 20.46 4.11 -26.84
C ASP A 75 20.41 3.08 -25.71
N LEU A 76 19.67 1.95 -25.88
CA LEU A 76 19.53 0.91 -24.87
C LEU A 76 20.08 -0.43 -25.35
N GLN A 77 20.98 -1.00 -24.57
CA GLN A 77 21.40 -2.40 -24.71
C GLN A 77 20.88 -3.22 -23.53
N LEU A 78 20.27 -4.34 -23.83
CA LEU A 78 19.88 -5.35 -22.84
C LEU A 78 21.11 -6.17 -22.45
N SER A 79 21.50 -6.13 -21.16
CA SER A 79 22.46 -7.07 -20.60
C SER A 79 21.82 -7.81 -19.42
N GLY A 80 21.32 -9.03 -19.70
CA GLY A 80 20.62 -9.84 -18.69
C GLY A 80 19.26 -9.25 -18.32
N ASP A 81 18.84 -9.40 -17.06
CA ASP A 81 17.55 -8.94 -16.52
C ASP A 81 17.58 -7.45 -16.12
N GLU A 82 18.66 -6.71 -16.37
CA GLU A 82 18.80 -5.29 -16.02
C GLU A 82 18.98 -4.40 -17.25
N PHE A 83 18.29 -3.24 -17.25
CA PHE A 83 18.47 -2.20 -18.27
C PHE A 83 19.73 -1.38 -17.97
N THR A 84 20.73 -1.43 -18.83
CA THR A 84 21.84 -0.48 -18.80
C THR A 84 21.77 0.48 -19.98
N SER A 85 21.67 1.78 -19.70
CA SER A 85 21.80 2.83 -20.72
C SER A 85 23.28 3.12 -20.96
N THR A 86 23.68 3.09 -22.23
CA THR A 86 25.05 3.52 -22.65
C THR A 86 25.09 4.99 -23.07
N ALA A 87 23.95 5.69 -23.08
CA ALA A 87 23.85 7.09 -23.46
C ALA A 87 23.95 8.04 -22.26
N PRO A 88 24.60 9.21 -22.39
CA PRO A 88 24.77 10.18 -21.32
C PRO A 88 23.51 10.99 -20.97
N THR A 89 22.36 10.72 -21.56
CA THR A 89 21.10 11.46 -21.35
C THR A 89 19.97 10.54 -20.96
N GLU A 90 19.88 10.21 -19.65
CA GLU A 90 18.63 9.69 -19.11
C GLU A 90 17.56 10.78 -19.22
N THR A 91 16.41 10.44 -19.81
CA THR A 91 15.27 11.35 -19.85
C THR A 91 14.47 11.16 -18.57
N TYR A 92 14.41 12.22 -17.77
CA TYR A 92 13.67 12.22 -16.50
C TYR A 92 12.31 12.91 -16.69
N ARG A 93 11.27 12.30 -16.15
CA ARG A 93 9.98 12.95 -15.92
C ARG A 93 9.86 13.25 -14.43
N TYR A 94 9.70 14.53 -14.09
CA TYR A 94 9.55 14.96 -12.70
C TYR A 94 8.07 15.05 -12.36
N ILE A 95 7.68 14.35 -11.29
CA ILE A 95 6.33 14.31 -10.79
C ILE A 95 6.34 14.99 -9.43
N LEU A 96 5.69 16.14 -9.36
CA LEU A 96 5.58 16.96 -8.17
C LEU A 96 4.28 16.65 -7.45
N ILE A 97 4.35 16.28 -6.19
CA ILE A 97 3.19 16.04 -5.34
C ILE A 97 3.21 17.09 -4.24
N VAL A 98 2.21 17.98 -4.23
CA VAL A 98 2.02 19.02 -3.22
C VAL A 98 0.68 18.80 -2.54
N ASP A 99 0.68 18.56 -1.23
CA ASP A 99 -0.53 18.31 -0.43
C ASP A 99 -1.48 17.27 -1.08
N GLY A 100 -0.92 16.17 -1.59
CA GLY A 100 -1.69 15.12 -2.25
C GLY A 100 -2.19 15.45 -3.67
N LYS A 101 -1.89 16.64 -4.21
CA LYS A 101 -2.18 16.99 -5.60
C LYS A 101 -0.99 16.72 -6.50
N VAL A 102 -1.21 15.98 -7.56
CA VAL A 102 -0.18 15.65 -8.55
C VAL A 102 -0.10 16.76 -9.58
N SER A 103 1.12 17.30 -9.76
CA SER A 103 1.48 18.15 -10.90
C SER A 103 2.74 17.58 -11.51
N TYR A 104 2.77 17.39 -12.81
CA TYR A 104 3.95 16.86 -13.46
C TYR A 104 4.60 17.90 -14.36
N PHE A 105 5.93 17.86 -14.38
CA PHE A 105 6.75 18.64 -15.26
C PHE A 105 7.53 17.68 -16.16
N VAL A 106 7.27 17.70 -17.45
CA VAL A 106 8.00 16.91 -18.43
C VAL A 106 8.92 17.87 -19.18
N PRO A 107 10.23 17.77 -19.03
CA PRO A 107 11.14 18.39 -20.00
C PRO A 107 10.79 17.78 -21.36
N THR A 108 10.83 18.56 -22.41
CA THR A 108 10.48 18.13 -23.78
C THR A 108 11.08 16.77 -24.09
N ALA A 109 10.24 15.74 -24.23
CA ALA A 109 10.73 14.38 -24.52
C ALA A 109 11.53 14.41 -25.83
N PRO A 110 12.70 13.77 -25.88
CA PRO A 110 13.46 13.69 -27.12
C PRO A 110 12.62 12.99 -28.17
N ARG A 111 12.56 13.57 -29.37
CA ARG A 111 11.88 12.91 -30.49
C ARG A 111 12.67 11.69 -30.90
N ILE A 112 11.97 10.59 -31.18
CA ILE A 112 12.60 9.40 -31.77
C ILE A 112 12.93 9.75 -33.22
N THR A 113 14.19 10.04 -33.48
CA THR A 113 14.72 10.38 -34.80
C THR A 113 15.24 9.18 -35.56
N THR A 114 15.43 8.04 -34.87
CA THR A 114 16.00 6.83 -35.47
C THR A 114 15.21 5.60 -35.03
N PHE A 115 14.52 4.99 -36.00
CA PHE A 115 14.05 3.62 -35.88
C PHE A 115 15.05 2.71 -36.59
N ASN A 116 15.64 1.76 -35.90
CA ASN A 116 16.47 0.73 -36.48
C ASN A 116 15.62 -0.54 -36.66
N PRO A 117 15.24 -0.86 -37.92
CA PRO A 117 14.43 -2.04 -38.14
C PRO A 117 15.20 -3.30 -37.72
N PRO A 118 14.51 -4.30 -37.12
CA PRO A 118 15.13 -5.58 -36.78
C PRO A 118 15.64 -6.29 -38.05
N ALA A 119 16.72 -7.04 -37.89
CA ALA A 119 17.34 -7.80 -39.00
C ALA A 119 16.40 -8.90 -39.53
N GLU A 120 15.60 -9.49 -38.66
CA GLU A 120 14.59 -10.49 -38.98
C GLU A 120 13.18 -9.94 -38.79
N PRO A 121 12.18 -10.40 -39.60
CA PRO A 121 10.80 -10.01 -39.40
C PRO A 121 10.29 -10.34 -38.00
N VAL A 122 9.56 -9.43 -37.37
CA VAL A 122 8.88 -9.66 -36.09
C VAL A 122 7.38 -9.84 -36.29
N ASP A 123 6.73 -10.54 -35.36
CA ASP A 123 5.29 -10.78 -35.46
C ASP A 123 4.49 -9.50 -35.15
N TYR A 124 4.97 -8.71 -34.18
CA TYR A 124 4.32 -7.48 -33.75
C TYR A 124 5.30 -6.32 -33.59
N LEU A 125 4.91 -5.15 -34.09
CA LEU A 125 5.55 -3.86 -33.88
C LEU A 125 4.60 -2.97 -33.10
N TYR A 126 4.89 -2.72 -31.81
CA TYR A 126 4.07 -1.90 -30.93
C TYR A 126 4.70 -0.51 -30.75
N ILE A 127 4.01 0.52 -31.22
CA ILE A 127 4.39 1.93 -31.01
C ILE A 127 3.70 2.40 -29.73
N ASP A 128 4.50 2.53 -28.65
CA ASP A 128 4.02 2.89 -27.32
C ASP A 128 3.60 4.37 -27.24
N ARG A 129 2.74 4.68 -26.27
CA ARG A 129 2.27 6.03 -25.93
C ARG A 129 3.39 7.08 -25.84
N SER A 130 4.56 6.68 -25.33
CA SER A 130 5.71 7.57 -25.13
C SER A 130 6.46 7.90 -26.43
N ALA A 131 6.12 7.26 -27.55
CA ALA A 131 6.81 7.47 -28.82
C ALA A 131 6.44 8.83 -29.44
N THR A 132 7.42 9.70 -29.61
CA THR A 132 7.32 10.94 -30.38
C THR A 132 8.09 10.76 -31.68
N LEU A 133 7.41 10.26 -32.73
CA LEU A 133 8.04 9.98 -34.01
C LEU A 133 8.27 11.27 -34.81
N ASP A 134 9.39 11.30 -35.55
CA ASP A 134 9.59 12.29 -36.64
C ASP A 134 9.34 11.66 -38.01
N ALA A 135 9.39 12.49 -39.07
CA ALA A 135 9.18 12.04 -40.45
C ALA A 135 10.16 10.95 -40.89
N ALA A 136 11.41 10.99 -40.40
CA ALA A 136 12.43 10.01 -40.78
C ALA A 136 12.18 8.65 -40.11
N ALA A 137 11.80 8.62 -38.83
CA ALA A 137 11.43 7.40 -38.14
C ALA A 137 10.18 6.77 -38.74
N THR A 138 9.15 7.59 -39.03
CA THR A 138 7.92 7.15 -39.67
C THR A 138 8.18 6.54 -41.07
N ALA A 139 9.02 7.17 -41.88
CA ALA A 139 9.40 6.63 -43.19
C ALA A 139 10.12 5.29 -43.10
N ARG A 140 11.00 5.10 -42.09
CA ARG A 140 11.68 3.83 -41.86
C ARG A 140 10.74 2.73 -41.37
N ILE A 141 9.78 3.06 -40.51
CA ILE A 141 8.74 2.12 -40.08
C ILE A 141 7.91 1.68 -41.27
N ASN A 142 7.47 2.60 -42.12
CA ASN A 142 6.73 2.29 -43.33
C ASN A 142 7.55 1.39 -44.28
N ALA A 143 8.81 1.72 -44.52
CA ALA A 143 9.70 0.89 -45.34
C ALA A 143 9.90 -0.52 -44.78
N TYR A 144 10.01 -0.65 -43.45
CA TYR A 144 10.08 -1.94 -42.78
C TYR A 144 8.81 -2.76 -42.98
N LEU A 145 7.64 -2.17 -42.78
CA LEU A 145 6.33 -2.81 -42.96
C LEU A 145 6.05 -3.21 -44.40
N ASP A 146 6.63 -2.50 -45.40
CA ASP A 146 6.54 -2.85 -46.82
C ASP A 146 7.31 -4.16 -47.13
N ILE A 147 8.40 -4.42 -46.41
CA ILE A 147 9.22 -5.61 -46.54
C ILE A 147 8.63 -6.74 -45.70
N SER A 148 8.24 -6.44 -44.46
CA SER A 148 7.75 -7.41 -43.46
C SER A 148 6.21 -7.45 -43.44
N ARG A 149 5.61 -7.95 -44.52
CA ARG A 149 4.15 -7.96 -44.71
C ARG A 149 3.35 -8.76 -43.68
N THR A 150 4.00 -9.61 -42.92
CA THR A 150 3.37 -10.42 -41.85
C THR A 150 3.43 -9.76 -40.47
N THR A 151 4.22 -8.71 -40.34
CA THR A 151 4.32 -7.96 -39.08
C THR A 151 3.04 -7.16 -38.86
N LYS A 152 2.39 -7.36 -37.71
CA LYS A 152 1.22 -6.59 -37.28
C LYS A 152 1.67 -5.31 -36.61
N LEU A 153 1.09 -4.18 -37.03
CA LEU A 153 1.36 -2.86 -36.46
C LEU A 153 0.31 -2.53 -35.41
N ILE A 154 0.78 -2.24 -34.20
CA ILE A 154 -0.03 -1.82 -33.07
C ILE A 154 0.37 -0.39 -32.73
N LEU A 155 -0.59 0.51 -32.67
CA LEU A 155 -0.36 1.93 -32.36
C LEU A 155 -1.01 2.33 -31.04
N TYR A 156 -0.32 3.15 -30.28
CA TYR A 156 -0.92 3.92 -29.20
C TYR A 156 -0.99 5.40 -29.61
N VAL A 157 -2.20 5.93 -29.70
CA VAL A 157 -2.46 7.32 -30.11
C VAL A 157 -2.91 8.11 -28.89
N GLN A 158 -2.08 9.05 -28.49
CA GLN A 158 -2.43 10.10 -27.55
C GLN A 158 -2.85 11.33 -28.34
N ASN A 159 -4.02 11.84 -28.05
CA ASN A 159 -4.68 12.95 -28.72
C ASN A 159 -3.83 13.82 -29.69
N SER A 160 -4.20 13.84 -30.95
CA SER A 160 -3.95 14.77 -32.07
C SER A 160 -2.61 15.49 -32.31
N GLU A 161 -1.61 15.43 -31.41
CA GLU A 161 -0.41 16.29 -31.55
C GLU A 161 0.76 15.67 -32.34
N ASN A 162 0.69 14.41 -32.76
CA ASN A 162 1.76 13.80 -33.56
C ASN A 162 1.30 13.47 -34.98
N PRO A 163 1.46 14.40 -35.94
CA PRO A 163 1.00 14.20 -37.33
C PRO A 163 1.67 13.00 -37.99
N HIS A 164 2.89 12.62 -37.58
CA HIS A 164 3.61 11.50 -38.17
C HIS A 164 3.08 10.15 -37.70
N LEU A 165 2.48 10.06 -36.51
CA LEU A 165 1.80 8.86 -36.06
C LEU A 165 0.53 8.60 -36.89
N ASN A 166 -0.18 9.65 -37.26
CA ASN A 166 -1.38 9.57 -38.08
C ASN A 166 -1.10 9.00 -39.50
N GLU A 167 0.14 9.14 -40.00
CA GLU A 167 0.55 8.53 -41.30
C GLU A 167 0.61 6.99 -41.20
N LEU A 168 0.74 6.41 -40.01
CA LEU A 168 0.81 4.96 -39.79
C LEU A 168 -0.57 4.34 -39.49
N THR A 169 -1.57 5.11 -39.14
CA THR A 169 -2.90 4.61 -38.73
C THR A 169 -3.62 3.77 -39.78
N PRO A 170 -3.57 4.09 -41.11
CA PRO A 170 -4.20 3.24 -42.12
C PRO A 170 -3.61 1.81 -42.19
N ARG A 171 -2.39 1.62 -41.66
CA ARG A 171 -1.65 0.34 -41.67
C ARG A 171 -1.81 -0.42 -40.38
N ALA A 172 -2.37 0.17 -39.33
CA ALA A 172 -2.47 -0.44 -38.03
C ALA A 172 -3.46 -1.61 -38.01
N ASP A 173 -3.09 -2.67 -37.30
CA ASP A 173 -3.94 -3.82 -37.01
C ASP A 173 -4.76 -3.60 -35.72
N LEU A 174 -4.22 -2.82 -34.78
CA LEU A 174 -4.89 -2.42 -33.54
C LEU A 174 -4.43 -1.01 -33.14
N ILE A 175 -5.36 -0.22 -32.62
CA ILE A 175 -5.11 1.16 -32.19
C ILE A 175 -5.64 1.33 -30.78
N PHE A 176 -4.79 1.75 -29.86
CA PHE A 176 -5.18 2.23 -28.53
C PHE A 176 -5.35 3.75 -28.57
N LEU A 177 -6.51 4.22 -28.19
CA LEU A 177 -6.84 5.64 -28.12
C LEU A 177 -7.09 6.07 -26.66
N GLU A 178 -6.33 7.08 -26.23
CA GLU A 178 -6.51 7.72 -24.92
C GLU A 178 -7.67 8.73 -24.96
N ASP A 179 -8.62 8.60 -24.03
CA ASP A 179 -9.75 9.50 -23.86
C ASP A 179 -9.62 10.26 -22.53
N SER A 180 -8.91 11.37 -22.54
CA SER A 180 -8.71 12.20 -21.34
C SER A 180 -9.84 13.23 -21.19
N LYS A 181 -10.32 13.43 -19.94
CA LYS A 181 -11.40 14.40 -19.64
C LYS A 181 -11.03 15.85 -19.96
N GLU A 182 -9.74 16.20 -19.96
CA GLU A 182 -9.29 17.56 -20.29
C GLU A 182 -9.46 17.88 -21.76
N ASP A 183 -9.41 16.88 -22.63
CA ASP A 183 -9.47 17.03 -24.09
C ASP A 183 -10.86 16.84 -24.70
N ALA A 184 -11.86 16.46 -23.90
CA ALA A 184 -13.24 16.25 -24.39
C ALA A 184 -13.87 17.49 -25.08
N LYS A 185 -13.26 18.66 -24.91
CA LYS A 185 -13.66 19.90 -25.62
C LYS A 185 -12.93 20.15 -26.96
N SER A 186 -11.87 19.38 -27.24
CA SER A 186 -11.02 19.53 -28.41
C SER A 186 -11.06 18.32 -29.36
N GLN A 187 -11.86 17.30 -29.08
CA GLN A 187 -12.01 16.19 -30.03
C GLN A 187 -12.67 16.67 -31.31
N ASP A 188 -11.87 16.83 -32.34
CA ASP A 188 -12.36 16.97 -33.69
C ASP A 188 -12.98 15.63 -34.15
N PRO A 189 -14.31 15.52 -34.32
CA PRO A 189 -14.95 14.28 -34.75
C PRO A 189 -14.41 13.72 -36.06
N SER A 190 -13.70 14.53 -36.84
CA SER A 190 -13.08 14.11 -38.10
C SER A 190 -11.92 13.13 -37.90
N ILE A 191 -11.22 13.18 -36.74
CA ILE A 191 -10.10 12.26 -36.46
C ILE A 191 -10.62 10.84 -36.20
N LEU A 192 -11.77 10.70 -35.52
CA LEU A 192 -12.38 9.39 -35.24
C LEU A 192 -13.06 8.77 -36.47
N ALA A 193 -13.48 9.59 -37.46
CA ALA A 193 -14.16 9.10 -38.65
C ALA A 193 -13.24 8.31 -39.61
N ASP A 194 -11.94 8.46 -39.47
CA ASP A 194 -10.95 7.79 -40.32
C ASP A 194 -10.47 6.41 -39.73
N PHE A 195 -10.90 6.05 -38.50
CA PHE A 195 -10.50 4.81 -37.87
C PHE A 195 -11.56 3.69 -38.04
N ASP A 196 -11.09 2.51 -38.35
CA ASP A 196 -11.91 1.30 -38.33
C ASP A 196 -12.29 0.97 -36.86
N ALA A 197 -13.57 1.06 -36.54
CA ALA A 197 -14.09 0.86 -35.19
C ALA A 197 -13.76 -0.54 -34.62
N ASP A 198 -13.56 -1.55 -35.49
CA ASP A 198 -13.22 -2.90 -35.10
C ASP A 198 -11.74 -3.05 -34.68
N LYS A 199 -10.94 -2.02 -34.90
CA LYS A 199 -9.51 -1.98 -34.52
C LYS A 199 -9.22 -1.04 -33.35
N LEU A 200 -10.23 -0.33 -32.83
CA LEU A 200 -10.06 0.75 -31.89
C LEU A 200 -10.37 0.31 -30.45
N VAL A 201 -9.37 0.38 -29.56
CA VAL A 201 -9.51 0.22 -28.11
C VAL A 201 -9.48 1.59 -27.45
N HIS A 202 -10.57 2.00 -26.85
CA HIS A 202 -10.66 3.23 -26.07
C HIS A 202 -10.19 2.98 -24.63
N ILE A 203 -9.30 3.81 -24.13
CA ILE A 203 -8.82 3.77 -22.75
C ILE A 203 -9.06 5.14 -22.12
N SER A 204 -9.87 5.17 -21.07
CA SER A 204 -10.06 6.35 -20.22
C SER A 204 -9.57 6.04 -18.80
N GLU A 205 -9.60 7.04 -17.93
CA GLU A 205 -9.28 6.86 -16.51
C GLU A 205 -10.21 5.88 -15.78
N THR A 206 -11.42 5.68 -16.29
CA THR A 206 -12.47 4.92 -15.63
C THR A 206 -12.95 3.71 -16.40
N GLN A 207 -12.54 3.54 -17.67
CA GLN A 207 -13.06 2.50 -18.54
C GLN A 207 -12.06 2.10 -19.63
N ILE A 208 -12.12 0.82 -20.02
CA ILE A 208 -11.49 0.30 -21.24
C ILE A 208 -12.59 -0.30 -22.11
N THR A 209 -12.71 0.14 -23.35
CA THR A 209 -13.76 -0.31 -24.26
C THR A 209 -13.19 -0.81 -25.57
N TYR A 210 -13.61 -1.99 -26.03
CA TYR A 210 -13.30 -2.57 -27.34
C TYR A 210 -14.46 -3.42 -27.83
N GLN A 211 -14.83 -3.27 -29.12
CA GLN A 211 -15.91 -4.06 -29.75
C GLN A 211 -17.22 -4.10 -28.96
N LYS A 212 -17.63 -2.97 -28.34
CA LYS A 212 -18.84 -2.82 -27.49
C LYS A 212 -18.79 -3.51 -26.13
N ILE A 213 -17.67 -4.11 -25.74
CA ILE A 213 -17.42 -4.62 -24.40
C ILE A 213 -16.70 -3.53 -23.63
N THR A 214 -17.19 -3.21 -22.43
CA THR A 214 -16.60 -2.18 -21.56
C THR A 214 -16.30 -2.74 -20.20
N GLU A 215 -15.05 -2.64 -19.76
CA GLU A 215 -14.62 -2.87 -18.40
C GLU A 215 -14.49 -1.55 -17.65
N ASN A 216 -15.11 -1.47 -16.47
CA ASN A 216 -15.00 -0.31 -15.61
C ASN A 216 -13.77 -0.45 -14.70
N ILE A 217 -12.97 0.59 -14.63
CA ILE A 217 -11.80 0.66 -13.75
C ILE A 217 -12.23 1.38 -12.47
N SER A 218 -11.98 0.79 -11.32
CA SER A 218 -12.20 1.47 -10.05
C SER A 218 -11.08 2.47 -9.78
N VAL A 219 -11.37 3.76 -9.99
CA VAL A 219 -10.40 4.85 -9.79
C VAL A 219 -9.91 4.89 -8.33
N ASP A 220 -10.75 4.50 -7.39
CA ASP A 220 -10.41 4.45 -5.97
C ASP A 220 -9.37 3.35 -5.64
N ARG A 221 -9.13 2.42 -6.55
CA ARG A 221 -8.16 1.33 -6.41
C ARG A 221 -6.82 1.60 -7.10
N ILE A 222 -6.76 2.61 -7.94
CA ILE A 222 -5.53 2.95 -8.65
C ILE A 222 -4.62 3.72 -7.70
N ASP A 223 -3.42 3.19 -7.46
CA ASP A 223 -2.36 3.94 -6.78
C ASP A 223 -2.09 5.24 -7.54
N MET A 224 -2.01 6.38 -6.84
CA MET A 224 -1.77 7.69 -7.42
C MET A 224 -0.54 7.73 -8.34
N LEU A 225 0.48 6.94 -8.02
CA LEU A 225 1.70 6.85 -8.83
C LEU A 225 1.52 5.93 -10.05
N THR A 226 0.67 4.92 -9.94
CA THR A 226 0.27 4.04 -11.05
C THR A 226 -0.69 4.76 -12.01
N HIS A 227 -1.47 5.74 -11.53
CA HIS A 227 -2.40 6.53 -12.34
C HIS A 227 -1.74 7.13 -13.59
N LEU A 228 -0.48 7.59 -13.45
CA LEU A 228 0.30 8.13 -14.57
C LEU A 228 0.69 7.07 -15.62
N SER A 229 0.60 5.81 -15.26
CA SER A 229 0.99 4.66 -16.10
C SER A 229 -0.19 3.79 -16.52
N VAL A 230 -1.40 4.11 -16.06
CA VAL A 230 -2.64 3.37 -16.34
C VAL A 230 -2.78 3.03 -17.81
N TYR A 231 -2.59 3.99 -18.65
CA TYR A 231 -2.78 3.86 -20.10
C TYR A 231 -1.79 2.87 -20.72
N SER A 232 -0.50 2.92 -20.35
CA SER A 232 0.51 1.99 -20.84
C SER A 232 0.29 0.57 -20.29
N ILE A 233 -0.12 0.44 -19.03
CA ILE A 233 -0.46 -0.84 -18.40
C ILE A 233 -1.68 -1.43 -19.10
N ALA A 234 -2.74 -0.64 -19.32
CA ALA A 234 -3.96 -1.08 -19.99
C ALA A 234 -3.65 -1.60 -21.40
N ALA A 235 -3.02 -0.76 -22.23
CA ALA A 235 -2.73 -1.10 -23.62
C ALA A 235 -1.84 -2.35 -23.72
N ALA A 236 -0.76 -2.42 -22.94
CA ALA A 236 0.14 -3.56 -22.95
C ALA A 236 -0.53 -4.85 -22.46
N THR A 237 -1.39 -4.78 -21.44
CA THR A 237 -2.10 -5.96 -20.92
C THR A 237 -3.15 -6.46 -21.92
N VAL A 238 -3.94 -5.58 -22.52
CA VAL A 238 -4.91 -5.94 -23.55
C VAL A 238 -4.20 -6.57 -24.75
N LEU A 239 -3.12 -5.95 -25.23
CA LEU A 239 -2.32 -6.49 -26.33
C LEU A 239 -1.77 -7.88 -25.97
N GLY A 240 -1.20 -8.04 -24.79
CA GLY A 240 -0.67 -9.31 -24.32
C GLY A 240 -1.75 -10.39 -24.25
N GLY A 241 -2.93 -10.07 -23.75
CA GLY A 241 -4.08 -10.95 -23.71
C GLY A 241 -4.48 -11.44 -25.12
N PHE A 242 -4.58 -10.54 -26.08
CA PHE A 242 -4.90 -10.91 -27.48
C PHE A 242 -3.82 -11.78 -28.13
N ILE A 243 -2.55 -11.49 -27.88
CA ILE A 243 -1.43 -12.28 -28.38
C ILE A 243 -1.45 -13.70 -27.81
N LEU A 244 -1.84 -13.85 -26.54
CA LEU A 244 -1.98 -15.17 -25.87
C LEU A 244 -3.24 -15.92 -26.28
N GLY A 245 -4.12 -15.31 -27.08
CA GLY A 245 -5.35 -15.94 -27.59
C GLY A 245 -6.53 -15.85 -26.64
N ASN A 246 -6.49 -14.99 -25.64
CA ASN A 246 -7.61 -14.73 -24.76
C ASN A 246 -8.78 -14.06 -25.52
N SER A 247 -9.99 -14.22 -25.02
CA SER A 247 -11.14 -13.48 -25.53
C SER A 247 -10.97 -11.96 -25.29
N VAL A 248 -11.79 -11.16 -25.96
CA VAL A 248 -11.84 -9.71 -25.75
C VAL A 248 -12.17 -9.42 -24.28
N GLU A 249 -13.22 -10.06 -23.77
CA GLU A 249 -13.69 -9.88 -22.39
C GLU A 249 -12.59 -10.22 -21.36
N ASP A 250 -11.95 -11.38 -21.50
CA ASP A 250 -10.85 -11.80 -20.61
C ASP A 250 -9.66 -10.83 -20.70
N SER A 251 -9.31 -10.33 -21.89
CA SER A 251 -8.20 -9.39 -22.06
C SER A 251 -8.46 -8.03 -21.42
N LEU A 252 -9.70 -7.53 -21.49
CA LEU A 252 -10.11 -6.29 -20.83
C LEU A 252 -10.17 -6.48 -19.31
N THR A 253 -10.69 -7.61 -18.84
CA THR A 253 -10.70 -7.97 -17.41
C THR A 253 -9.29 -8.05 -16.83
N LEU A 254 -8.36 -8.72 -17.52
CA LEU A 254 -6.94 -8.76 -17.10
C LEU A 254 -6.32 -7.37 -17.04
N ALA A 255 -6.65 -6.48 -17.99
CA ALA A 255 -6.14 -5.11 -17.99
C ALA A 255 -6.68 -4.32 -16.78
N ARG A 256 -7.97 -4.44 -16.46
CA ARG A 256 -8.56 -3.85 -15.27
C ARG A 256 -7.86 -4.36 -14.00
N VAL A 257 -7.75 -5.68 -13.84
CA VAL A 257 -7.10 -6.30 -12.68
C VAL A 257 -5.65 -5.83 -12.54
N ASN A 258 -4.89 -5.77 -13.65
CA ASN A 258 -3.51 -5.33 -13.61
C ASN A 258 -3.40 -3.84 -13.20
N ILE A 259 -4.27 -2.97 -13.73
CA ILE A 259 -4.30 -1.55 -13.36
C ILE A 259 -4.62 -1.38 -11.87
N GLU A 260 -5.69 -2.00 -11.39
CA GLU A 260 -6.19 -1.86 -10.02
C GLU A 260 -5.23 -2.43 -8.95
N ASN A 261 -4.37 -3.37 -9.33
CA ASN A 261 -3.47 -4.06 -8.40
C ASN A 261 -1.98 -3.80 -8.68
N SER A 262 -1.63 -3.12 -9.77
CA SER A 262 -0.25 -2.69 -10.04
C SER A 262 0.13 -1.51 -9.14
N ARG A 263 1.41 -1.45 -8.79
CA ARG A 263 2.01 -0.38 -8.00
C ARG A 263 3.25 0.15 -8.70
N LEU A 264 3.76 1.26 -8.24
CA LEU A 264 4.82 2.07 -8.82
C LEU A 264 5.98 1.31 -9.49
N ASN A 265 6.33 0.12 -8.99
CA ASN A 265 7.47 -0.68 -9.48
C ASN A 265 7.09 -2.15 -9.67
N SER A 266 5.81 -2.48 -9.80
CA SER A 266 5.39 -3.89 -9.80
C SER A 266 4.06 -4.05 -10.55
N VAL A 267 4.16 -4.38 -11.82
CA VAL A 267 3.02 -4.95 -12.57
C VAL A 267 2.89 -6.44 -12.25
N LEU A 268 1.66 -6.96 -12.28
CA LEU A 268 1.39 -8.33 -11.90
C LEU A 268 1.86 -9.34 -12.96
N PRO A 269 2.38 -10.51 -12.55
CA PRO A 269 2.52 -11.67 -13.44
C PRO A 269 1.16 -12.15 -13.95
N LEU A 270 1.12 -12.70 -15.18
CA LEU A 270 -0.13 -13.17 -15.80
C LEU A 270 -0.93 -14.13 -14.90
N LYS A 271 -0.24 -15.07 -14.23
CA LYS A 271 -0.89 -16.02 -13.34
C LYS A 271 -1.61 -15.34 -12.17
N GLU A 272 -0.98 -14.33 -11.56
CA GLU A 272 -1.59 -13.56 -10.47
C GLU A 272 -2.77 -12.74 -10.97
N MET A 273 -2.69 -12.14 -12.19
CA MET A 273 -3.83 -11.44 -12.79
C MET A 273 -5.02 -12.38 -13.01
N GLN A 274 -4.77 -13.60 -13.50
CA GLN A 274 -5.81 -14.60 -13.73
C GLN A 274 -6.44 -15.07 -12.42
N GLU A 275 -5.65 -15.36 -11.39
CA GLU A 275 -6.14 -15.76 -10.07
C GLU A 275 -7.00 -14.67 -9.42
N ILE A 276 -6.62 -13.40 -9.58
CA ILE A 276 -7.42 -12.26 -9.10
C ILE A 276 -8.69 -12.11 -9.93
N ALA A 277 -8.62 -12.19 -11.28
CA ALA A 277 -9.78 -12.05 -12.16
C ALA A 277 -10.87 -13.09 -11.89
N GLU A 278 -10.48 -14.31 -11.53
CA GLU A 278 -11.40 -15.40 -11.21
C GLU A 278 -12.09 -15.24 -9.84
N ASN A 279 -11.48 -14.47 -8.94
CA ASN A 279 -11.87 -14.45 -7.52
C ASN A 279 -12.39 -13.09 -7.01
N THR A 280 -12.52 -12.02 -7.83
CA THR A 280 -12.75 -10.69 -7.29
C THR A 280 -14.13 -10.09 -7.58
N SER A 281 -14.91 -9.83 -6.50
CA SER A 281 -15.81 -8.68 -6.40
C SER A 281 -15.14 -7.54 -5.60
N PRO A 282 -15.54 -6.26 -5.77
CA PRO A 282 -14.96 -5.13 -5.02
C PRO A 282 -15.03 -5.26 -3.49
N GLN A 283 -15.97 -6.03 -2.98
CA GLN A 283 -16.16 -6.30 -1.56
C GLN A 283 -15.21 -7.40 -1.06
N ASP A 284 -14.84 -8.34 -1.96
CA ASP A 284 -13.99 -9.48 -1.63
C ASP A 284 -12.53 -9.08 -1.33
N ASP A 285 -12.03 -7.96 -1.85
CA ASP A 285 -10.65 -7.51 -1.63
C ASP A 285 -10.38 -7.11 -0.17
N LEU A 286 -11.29 -6.40 0.48
CA LEU A 286 -11.12 -6.03 1.90
C LEU A 286 -11.14 -7.27 2.78
N GLU A 287 -12.03 -8.21 2.51
CA GLU A 287 -12.15 -9.48 3.24
C GLU A 287 -10.90 -10.34 3.02
N LEU A 288 -10.40 -10.40 1.78
CA LEU A 288 -9.17 -11.12 1.44
C LEU A 288 -7.93 -10.51 2.14
N ILE A 289 -7.82 -9.18 2.16
CA ILE A 289 -6.75 -8.48 2.88
C ILE A 289 -6.86 -8.76 4.39
N ALA A 290 -8.06 -8.68 4.96
CA ALA A 290 -8.29 -8.95 6.37
C ALA A 290 -7.92 -10.40 6.73
N ALA A 291 -8.36 -11.38 5.95
CA ALA A 291 -7.99 -12.79 6.10
C ALA A 291 -6.46 -13.00 5.97
N SER A 292 -5.81 -12.31 5.03
CA SER A 292 -4.36 -12.38 4.83
C SER A 292 -3.57 -11.82 6.01
N LEU A 293 -4.09 -10.80 6.70
CA LEU A 293 -3.46 -10.21 7.88
C LEU A 293 -3.45 -11.15 9.09
N VAL A 294 -4.42 -12.07 9.17
CA VAL A 294 -4.59 -12.98 10.32
C VAL A 294 -4.30 -14.44 9.98
N LEU A 295 -3.51 -14.70 8.94
CA LEU A 295 -3.08 -16.05 8.59
C LEU A 295 -2.39 -16.74 9.77
N LYS A 296 -2.78 -17.98 10.01
CA LYS A 296 -2.29 -18.79 11.13
C LYS A 296 -0.76 -18.93 11.15
N GLY A 297 -0.18 -18.81 12.35
CA GLY A 297 1.26 -18.97 12.57
C GLY A 297 2.10 -17.72 12.29
N LYS A 298 1.47 -16.62 11.90
CA LYS A 298 2.13 -15.32 11.69
C LYS A 298 1.34 -14.21 12.38
N GLY A 299 1.99 -13.12 12.71
CA GLY A 299 1.35 -11.98 13.36
C GLY A 299 1.49 -10.67 12.62
N ILE A 300 1.14 -9.59 13.30
CA ILE A 300 1.29 -8.20 12.84
C ILE A 300 2.35 -7.53 13.71
N LEU A 301 3.38 -6.96 13.10
CA LEU A 301 4.35 -6.16 13.81
C LEU A 301 3.83 -4.72 13.95
N ALA A 302 3.72 -4.21 15.17
CA ALA A 302 3.37 -2.82 15.41
C ALA A 302 4.64 -1.98 15.59
N THR A 303 4.91 -1.08 14.63
CA THR A 303 6.05 -0.13 14.62
C THR A 303 5.54 1.31 14.56
N ASP A 304 4.38 1.54 15.14
CA ASP A 304 3.57 2.73 14.99
C ASP A 304 3.74 3.74 16.15
N GLU A 305 4.83 3.63 16.93
CA GLU A 305 5.12 4.58 18.00
C GLU A 305 5.24 6.01 17.44
N SER A 306 4.41 6.91 17.99
CA SER A 306 4.50 8.35 17.71
C SER A 306 5.85 8.94 18.16
N GLY A 307 6.22 10.11 17.63
CA GLY A 307 7.46 10.79 18.01
C GLY A 307 7.64 10.96 19.51
N GLY A 308 6.57 11.23 20.26
CA GLY A 308 6.63 11.32 21.73
C GLY A 308 6.88 9.96 22.41
N SER A 309 6.37 8.88 21.86
CA SER A 309 6.56 7.53 22.40
C SER A 309 7.97 7.00 22.09
N ILE A 310 8.44 7.18 20.86
CA ILE A 310 9.79 6.77 20.47
C ILE A 310 10.86 7.55 21.22
N LYS A 311 10.66 8.86 21.41
CA LYS A 311 11.54 9.73 22.22
C LYS A 311 11.71 9.22 23.65
N LYS A 312 10.61 8.83 24.32
CA LYS A 312 10.65 8.24 25.67
C LYS A 312 11.41 6.91 25.68
N LYS A 313 11.18 6.09 24.66
CA LYS A 313 11.85 4.79 24.49
C LYS A 313 13.36 4.96 24.30
N PHE A 314 13.81 5.88 23.47
CA PHE A 314 15.20 6.19 23.23
C PHE A 314 15.90 6.84 24.44
N ALA A 315 15.20 7.75 25.14
CA ALA A 315 15.73 8.40 26.32
C ALA A 315 16.10 7.40 27.44
N SER A 316 15.37 6.27 27.55
CA SER A 316 15.69 5.23 28.56
C SER A 316 17.04 4.54 28.34
N LEU A 317 17.60 4.65 27.13
CA LEU A 317 18.90 4.10 26.72
C LEU A 317 19.91 5.17 26.32
N ASN A 318 19.61 6.45 26.56
CA ASN A 318 20.43 7.60 26.15
C ASN A 318 20.67 7.66 24.63
N ILE A 319 19.74 7.16 23.82
CA ILE A 319 19.79 7.24 22.37
C ILE A 319 19.24 8.61 21.94
N PRO A 320 19.98 9.40 21.13
CA PRO A 320 19.48 10.66 20.60
C PRO A 320 18.20 10.46 19.74
N ASP A 321 17.18 11.29 19.97
CA ASP A 321 15.97 11.28 19.17
C ASP A 321 16.16 12.09 17.88
N THR A 322 16.83 11.51 16.89
CA THR A 322 17.04 12.08 15.56
C THR A 322 16.22 11.32 14.52
N TYR A 323 16.02 11.94 13.37
CA TYR A 323 15.35 11.29 12.23
C TYR A 323 16.08 10.02 11.79
N GLU A 324 17.42 10.07 11.74
CA GLU A 324 18.29 8.96 11.36
C GLU A 324 18.17 7.80 12.35
N ASN A 325 18.25 8.05 13.65
CA ASN A 325 18.11 7.00 14.66
C ASN A 325 16.72 6.37 14.64
N ARG A 326 15.65 7.15 14.39
CA ARG A 326 14.30 6.58 14.24
C ARG A 326 14.20 5.71 12.99
N ARG A 327 14.78 6.16 11.87
CA ARG A 327 14.84 5.39 10.63
C ARG A 327 15.65 4.10 10.82
N ASP A 328 16.86 4.19 11.38
CA ASP A 328 17.76 3.05 11.59
C ASP A 328 17.15 2.01 12.52
N TYR A 329 16.48 2.46 13.58
CA TYR A 329 15.70 1.57 14.45
C TYR A 329 14.59 0.81 13.70
N ARG A 330 13.83 1.48 12.83
CA ARG A 330 12.80 0.83 12.00
C ARG A 330 13.42 -0.12 10.98
N ASN A 331 14.54 0.28 10.40
CA ASN A 331 15.25 -0.50 9.40
C ASN A 331 15.75 -1.86 9.94
N ILE A 332 16.12 -1.95 11.23
CA ILE A 332 16.47 -3.21 11.89
C ILE A 332 15.36 -4.25 11.65
N PHE A 333 14.11 -3.88 11.94
CA PHE A 333 12.97 -4.80 11.84
C PHE A 333 12.63 -5.14 10.39
N PHE A 334 12.54 -4.13 9.53
CA PHE A 334 12.06 -4.31 8.16
C PHE A 334 13.04 -5.09 7.30
N THR A 335 14.33 -4.97 7.57
CA THR A 335 15.39 -5.67 6.83
C THR A 335 15.84 -6.98 7.50
N THR A 336 15.20 -7.41 8.59
CA THR A 336 15.47 -8.71 9.22
C THR A 336 15.21 -9.83 8.22
N PRO A 337 16.16 -10.76 8.00
CA PRO A 337 15.97 -11.90 7.13
C PRO A 337 14.77 -12.76 7.52
N ASP A 338 14.07 -13.32 6.54
CA ASP A 338 12.93 -14.23 6.74
C ASP A 338 11.73 -13.63 7.51
N LEU A 339 11.65 -12.29 7.61
CA LEU A 339 10.56 -11.59 8.32
C LEU A 339 9.17 -12.04 7.82
N GLU A 340 9.01 -12.20 6.52
CA GLU A 340 7.78 -12.65 5.85
C GLU A 340 7.32 -14.05 6.26
N LYS A 341 8.16 -14.84 6.88
CA LYS A 341 7.77 -16.14 7.44
C LYS A 341 6.97 -16.03 8.75
N TYR A 342 7.08 -14.90 9.44
CA TYR A 342 6.53 -14.68 10.79
C TYR A 342 5.55 -13.51 10.88
N VAL A 343 5.51 -12.65 9.86
CA VAL A 343 4.74 -11.40 9.87
C VAL A 343 3.92 -11.30 8.59
N ASN A 344 2.60 -11.10 8.73
CA ASN A 344 1.69 -10.84 7.63
C ASN A 344 1.55 -9.35 7.32
N GLY A 345 1.62 -8.51 8.36
CA GLY A 345 1.44 -7.06 8.22
C GLY A 345 2.30 -6.27 9.19
N ILE A 346 2.55 -5.02 8.86
CA ILE A 346 3.29 -4.08 9.70
C ILE A 346 2.52 -2.77 9.81
N ILE A 347 2.25 -2.33 11.07
CA ILE A 347 1.64 -1.03 11.31
C ILE A 347 2.75 0.02 11.36
N LEU A 348 2.72 0.96 10.44
CA LEU A 348 3.68 2.06 10.35
C LEU A 348 3.16 3.31 11.07
N PHE A 349 4.09 4.19 11.42
CA PHE A 349 3.80 5.59 11.75
C PHE A 349 3.96 6.45 10.48
N ASP A 350 3.28 7.58 10.39
CA ASP A 350 3.27 8.45 9.21
C ASP A 350 4.68 8.85 8.73
N GLU A 351 5.59 9.22 9.66
CA GLU A 351 6.99 9.50 9.33
C GLU A 351 7.65 8.29 8.66
N THR A 352 7.43 7.09 9.21
CA THR A 352 8.06 5.85 8.73
C THR A 352 7.56 5.44 7.35
N ALA A 353 6.27 5.65 7.07
CA ALA A 353 5.70 5.36 5.75
C ALA A 353 6.34 6.20 4.62
N ARG A 354 7.00 7.31 4.97
CA ARG A 354 7.70 8.22 4.05
C ARG A 354 9.22 8.04 4.04
N GLN A 355 9.76 7.19 4.90
CA GLN A 355 11.21 6.92 4.99
C GLN A 355 11.65 5.88 3.96
N LEU A 356 12.96 5.86 3.69
CA LEU A 356 13.58 4.95 2.72
C LEU A 356 14.39 3.86 3.43
N ALA A 357 14.30 2.65 2.92
CA ALA A 357 15.20 1.57 3.25
C ALA A 357 16.62 1.84 2.70
N ASP A 358 17.62 1.05 3.11
CA ASP A 358 19.01 1.23 2.69
C ASP A 358 19.22 1.09 1.18
N ASN A 359 18.36 0.38 0.48
CA ASN A 359 18.38 0.23 -0.97
C ASN A 359 17.69 1.37 -1.74
N GLY A 360 17.21 2.41 -1.03
CA GLY A 360 16.57 3.59 -1.61
C GLY A 360 15.07 3.41 -1.94
N GLN A 361 14.47 2.24 -1.71
CA GLN A 361 13.02 2.05 -1.81
C GLN A 361 12.33 2.68 -0.60
N ASN A 362 11.11 3.21 -0.77
CA ASN A 362 10.28 3.56 0.37
C ASN A 362 9.87 2.29 1.14
N TYR A 363 9.58 2.42 2.45
CA TYR A 363 9.27 1.23 3.25
C TYR A 363 7.96 0.55 2.85
N VAL A 364 7.00 1.25 2.29
CA VAL A 364 5.73 0.66 1.84
C VAL A 364 5.99 -0.31 0.69
N ASP A 365 6.73 0.12 -0.34
CA ASP A 365 7.11 -0.72 -1.48
C ASP A 365 8.06 -1.85 -1.06
N PHE A 366 9.03 -1.54 -0.18
CA PHE A 366 9.96 -2.53 0.33
C PHE A 366 9.25 -3.68 1.05
N LEU A 367 8.29 -3.39 1.93
CA LEU A 367 7.51 -4.39 2.64
C LEU A 367 6.60 -5.19 1.70
N THR A 368 5.96 -4.49 0.76
CA THR A 368 5.12 -5.13 -0.26
C THR A 368 5.91 -6.11 -1.13
N SER A 369 7.13 -5.75 -1.56
CA SER A 369 8.00 -6.65 -2.33
C SER A 369 8.37 -7.93 -1.56
N ARG A 370 8.31 -7.87 -0.22
CA ARG A 370 8.49 -9.02 0.69
C ARG A 370 7.18 -9.73 1.03
N ARG A 371 6.06 -9.42 0.36
CA ARG A 371 4.73 -9.99 0.64
C ARG A 371 4.25 -9.72 2.07
N ILE A 372 4.63 -8.58 2.65
CA ILE A 372 4.17 -8.09 3.95
C ILE A 372 3.24 -6.92 3.69
N ILE A 373 2.03 -6.99 4.22
CA ILE A 373 1.01 -5.96 4.02
C ILE A 373 1.35 -4.74 4.87
N PRO A 374 1.59 -3.55 4.27
CA PRO A 374 1.84 -2.34 5.03
C PRO A 374 0.53 -1.72 5.51
N GLY A 375 0.51 -1.24 6.74
CA GLY A 375 -0.60 -0.54 7.35
C GLY A 375 -0.16 0.71 8.09
N ILE A 376 -1.10 1.49 8.59
CA ILE A 376 -0.85 2.82 9.15
C ILE A 376 -1.64 3.08 10.43
N LYS A 377 -0.99 3.69 11.42
CA LYS A 377 -1.67 4.31 12.56
C LYS A 377 -2.22 5.66 12.15
N VAL A 378 -3.53 5.85 12.28
CA VAL A 378 -4.21 7.07 11.83
C VAL A 378 -4.80 7.92 12.95
N ASP A 379 -4.87 7.41 14.19
CA ASP A 379 -5.27 8.23 15.34
C ASP A 379 -4.25 9.34 15.63
N GLN A 380 -4.73 10.46 16.17
CA GLN A 380 -3.92 11.65 16.47
C GLN A 380 -3.75 11.88 17.97
N GLY A 381 -3.76 10.81 18.75
CA GLY A 381 -3.55 10.83 20.18
C GLY A 381 -4.81 11.12 20.99
N LEU A 382 -4.63 11.19 22.30
CA LEU A 382 -5.72 11.29 23.28
C LEU A 382 -6.05 12.74 23.65
N ALA A 383 -7.33 13.01 23.88
CA ALA A 383 -7.82 14.21 24.57
C ALA A 383 -8.67 13.79 25.77
N ARG A 384 -8.81 14.67 26.76
CA ARG A 384 -9.68 14.43 27.90
C ARG A 384 -11.11 14.86 27.60
N PHE A 385 -12.05 14.11 28.14
CA PHE A 385 -13.42 14.62 28.26
C PHE A 385 -13.47 15.79 29.23
N ASP A 386 -14.41 16.71 29.03
CA ASP A 386 -14.58 17.87 29.88
C ASP A 386 -14.84 17.44 31.34
N ASN A 387 -14.08 18.00 32.27
CA ASN A 387 -14.15 17.72 33.71
C ASN A 387 -13.93 16.22 34.07
N SER A 388 -13.27 15.43 33.23
CA SER A 388 -12.95 14.02 33.48
C SER A 388 -11.46 13.74 33.37
N LEU A 389 -11.01 12.65 34.00
CA LEU A 389 -9.68 12.05 33.77
C LEU A 389 -9.70 11.12 32.57
N GLU A 390 -10.89 10.66 32.16
CA GLU A 390 -11.07 9.77 31.04
C GLU A 390 -10.76 10.47 29.71
N THR A 391 -10.40 9.67 28.71
CA THR A 391 -9.92 10.17 27.43
C THR A 391 -10.72 9.61 26.26
N TYR A 392 -10.78 10.39 25.20
CA TYR A 392 -11.18 9.92 23.88
C TYR A 392 -10.05 10.13 22.88
N THR A 393 -10.09 9.39 21.78
CA THR A 393 -9.04 9.44 20.77
C THR A 393 -9.43 10.37 19.63
N LYS A 394 -8.52 11.32 19.31
CA LYS A 394 -8.70 12.33 18.26
C LYS A 394 -8.26 11.83 16.88
N GLY A 395 -8.72 12.51 15.84
CA GLY A 395 -8.22 12.37 14.47
C GLY A 395 -9.28 11.99 13.44
N LEU A 396 -10.58 12.12 13.77
CA LEU A 396 -11.67 11.95 12.79
C LEU A 396 -11.71 13.11 11.79
N GLU A 397 -11.24 14.31 12.19
CA GLU A 397 -11.20 15.46 11.30
C GLU A 397 -10.31 15.15 10.08
N ASN A 398 -10.84 15.33 8.89
CA ASN A 398 -10.16 15.04 7.60
C ASN A 398 -9.64 13.59 7.48
N LEU A 399 -10.22 12.64 8.24
CA LEU A 399 -9.77 11.24 8.22
C LEU A 399 -9.96 10.62 6.83
N SER A 400 -11.09 10.84 6.19
CA SER A 400 -11.38 10.29 4.86
C SER A 400 -10.31 10.67 3.82
N ASP A 401 -9.87 11.94 3.78
CA ASP A 401 -8.84 12.39 2.83
C ASP A 401 -7.45 11.81 3.17
N ARG A 402 -7.14 11.69 4.46
CA ARG A 402 -5.90 11.03 4.90
C ARG A 402 -5.87 9.55 4.53
N LEU A 403 -6.99 8.84 4.71
CA LEU A 403 -7.10 7.42 4.37
C LEU A 403 -6.96 7.19 2.87
N LYS A 404 -7.59 8.03 2.03
CA LYS A 404 -7.40 8.00 0.57
C LYS A 404 -5.92 8.19 0.21
N THR A 405 -5.26 9.16 0.83
CA THR A 405 -3.82 9.38 0.61
C THR A 405 -2.99 8.16 0.98
N TYR A 406 -3.26 7.53 2.12
CA TYR A 406 -2.56 6.33 2.56
C TYR A 406 -2.83 5.12 1.65
N TYR A 407 -4.09 4.95 1.22
CA TYR A 407 -4.42 3.91 0.24
C TYR A 407 -3.63 4.08 -1.06
N LEU A 408 -3.56 5.31 -1.59
CA LEU A 408 -2.80 5.65 -2.78
C LEU A 408 -1.28 5.45 -2.61
N GLN A 409 -0.75 5.55 -1.39
CA GLN A 409 0.63 5.22 -1.06
C GLN A 409 0.90 3.71 -0.94
N GLY A 410 -0.09 2.86 -1.17
CA GLY A 410 0.06 1.40 -1.10
C GLY A 410 -0.23 0.77 0.26
N LEU A 411 -0.68 1.54 1.24
CA LEU A 411 -1.11 1.01 2.54
C LEU A 411 -2.48 0.33 2.38
N ARG A 412 -2.70 -0.79 3.09
CA ARG A 412 -3.90 -1.62 2.89
C ARG A 412 -4.72 -1.85 4.16
N PHE A 413 -4.21 -1.44 5.30
CA PHE A 413 -4.98 -1.45 6.54
C PHE A 413 -4.61 -0.25 7.41
N ALA A 414 -5.51 0.10 8.31
CA ALA A 414 -5.29 1.17 9.27
C ALA A 414 -5.52 0.67 10.69
N LYS A 415 -4.97 1.38 11.68
CA LYS A 415 -5.17 1.07 13.09
C LYS A 415 -5.52 2.33 13.86
N TRP A 416 -6.50 2.18 14.78
CA TRP A 416 -6.93 3.21 15.71
C TRP A 416 -7.10 2.65 17.10
N ARG A 417 -6.48 3.30 18.10
CA ARG A 417 -6.52 2.88 19.50
C ARG A 417 -7.42 3.79 20.31
N ALA A 418 -8.35 3.20 21.06
CA ALA A 418 -9.04 3.83 22.19
C ALA A 418 -8.45 3.26 23.50
N ALA A 419 -8.33 4.07 24.53
CA ALA A 419 -7.71 3.68 25.79
C ALA A 419 -8.67 3.86 26.96
N PHE A 420 -8.88 2.79 27.72
CA PHE A 420 -9.77 2.76 28.88
C PHE A 420 -8.96 2.45 30.14
N GLU A 421 -9.05 3.32 31.16
CA GLU A 421 -8.38 3.13 32.44
C GLU A 421 -9.39 2.68 33.50
N ILE A 422 -9.07 1.59 34.20
CA ILE A 422 -9.91 1.10 35.32
C ILE A 422 -9.47 1.79 36.60
N HIS A 423 -10.35 2.59 37.17
CA HIS A 423 -10.20 3.13 38.52
C HIS A 423 -11.32 2.61 39.42
N LEU A 424 -10.96 2.34 40.68
CA LEU A 424 -11.85 1.77 41.67
C LEU A 424 -12.14 2.79 42.77
N SER A 425 -13.36 2.71 43.34
CA SER A 425 -13.72 3.39 44.57
C SER A 425 -12.97 2.78 45.78
N THR A 426 -13.05 3.43 46.90
CA THR A 426 -12.54 2.88 48.17
C THR A 426 -13.25 1.61 48.61
N SER A 427 -14.46 1.35 48.08
CA SER A 427 -15.21 0.09 48.28
C SER A 427 -14.87 -1.01 47.26
N GLY A 428 -13.97 -0.75 46.31
CA GLY A 428 -13.60 -1.69 45.24
C GLY A 428 -14.54 -1.73 44.04
N SER A 429 -15.54 -0.84 43.98
CA SER A 429 -16.43 -0.73 42.81
C SER A 429 -15.73 0.02 41.68
N ILE A 430 -15.98 -0.37 40.42
CA ILE A 430 -15.46 0.29 39.23
C ILE A 430 -16.08 1.68 39.11
N ILE A 431 -15.24 2.73 39.00
CA ILE A 431 -15.63 4.12 38.78
C ILE A 431 -15.44 4.50 37.31
N THR A 432 -14.34 4.04 36.72
CA THR A 432 -14.04 4.22 35.28
C THR A 432 -13.64 2.88 34.68
N PRO A 433 -13.86 2.68 33.39
CA PRO A 433 -14.47 3.63 32.44
C PRO A 433 -15.96 3.83 32.73
N THR A 434 -16.43 5.07 32.53
CA THR A 434 -17.87 5.39 32.60
C THR A 434 -18.58 4.93 31.33
N THR A 435 -19.90 4.69 31.41
CA THR A 435 -20.72 4.35 30.25
C THR A 435 -20.55 5.37 29.12
N HIS A 436 -20.54 6.67 29.45
CA HIS A 436 -20.32 7.74 28.46
C HIS A 436 -18.98 7.62 27.74
N ALA A 437 -17.90 7.34 28.47
CA ALA A 437 -16.57 7.20 27.87
C ALA A 437 -16.48 5.94 26.97
N ILE A 438 -17.14 4.86 27.36
CA ILE A 438 -17.22 3.63 26.55
C ILE A 438 -18.00 3.90 25.25
N GLU A 439 -19.22 4.45 25.37
CA GLU A 439 -20.10 4.72 24.23
C GLU A 439 -19.42 5.64 23.21
N GLU A 440 -18.83 6.76 23.66
CA GLU A 440 -18.21 7.74 22.75
C GLU A 440 -16.95 7.18 22.06
N ASN A 441 -16.08 6.47 22.79
CA ASN A 441 -14.91 5.84 22.16
C ASN A 441 -15.29 4.71 21.20
N CYS A 442 -16.32 3.92 21.50
CA CYS A 442 -16.82 2.88 20.60
C CYS A 442 -17.47 3.49 19.35
N ARG A 443 -18.23 4.57 19.48
CA ARG A 443 -18.76 5.36 18.35
C ARG A 443 -17.63 5.88 17.45
N ILE A 444 -16.56 6.45 18.03
CA ILE A 444 -15.39 6.92 17.30
C ILE A 444 -14.70 5.76 16.55
N LEU A 445 -14.55 4.60 17.19
CA LEU A 445 -13.97 3.41 16.55
C LEU A 445 -14.83 2.91 15.38
N ALA A 446 -16.16 2.96 15.51
CA ALA A 446 -17.07 2.53 14.45
C ALA A 446 -17.04 3.51 13.25
N GLU A 447 -17.07 4.82 13.53
CA GLU A 447 -16.94 5.84 12.49
C GLU A 447 -15.59 5.75 11.77
N TYR A 448 -14.49 5.55 12.50
CA TYR A 448 -13.17 5.28 11.93
C TYR A 448 -13.19 4.03 11.03
N ALA A 449 -13.79 2.92 11.50
CA ALA A 449 -13.83 1.67 10.75
C ALA A 449 -14.59 1.81 9.43
N LEU A 450 -15.75 2.48 9.45
CA LEU A 450 -16.52 2.78 8.23
C LEU A 450 -15.71 3.64 7.24
N ASN A 451 -15.04 4.70 7.74
CA ASN A 451 -14.17 5.53 6.89
C ASN A 451 -13.04 4.73 6.25
N CYS A 452 -12.42 3.79 6.98
CA CYS A 452 -11.39 2.90 6.43
C CYS A 452 -11.93 2.03 5.29
N GLN A 453 -13.05 1.33 5.51
CA GLN A 453 -13.64 0.47 4.49
C GLN A 453 -14.07 1.27 3.25
N SER A 454 -14.63 2.46 3.46
CA SER A 454 -14.98 3.39 2.37
C SER A 454 -13.76 3.86 1.56
N ALA A 455 -12.58 3.86 2.16
CA ALA A 455 -11.32 4.24 1.50
C ALA A 455 -10.50 3.03 1.00
N GLY A 456 -11.02 1.80 1.08
CA GLY A 456 -10.34 0.60 0.64
C GLY A 456 -9.28 0.05 1.61
N LEU A 457 -9.32 0.44 2.89
CA LEU A 457 -8.43 -0.07 3.93
C LEU A 457 -9.17 -0.95 4.94
N VAL A 458 -8.54 -2.04 5.37
CA VAL A 458 -9.05 -2.87 6.46
C VAL A 458 -8.85 -2.14 7.79
N PRO A 459 -9.90 -1.89 8.59
CA PRO A 459 -9.75 -1.31 9.91
C PRO A 459 -9.29 -2.33 10.94
N ILE A 460 -8.30 -1.95 11.75
CA ILE A 460 -8.00 -2.60 13.03
C ILE A 460 -8.53 -1.69 14.14
N VAL A 461 -9.59 -2.11 14.82
CA VAL A 461 -10.16 -1.42 15.96
C VAL A 461 -9.48 -1.90 17.25
N GLU A 462 -8.91 -0.96 18.04
CA GLU A 462 -8.11 -1.30 19.24
C GLU A 462 -8.71 -0.67 20.51
N PRO A 463 -9.74 -1.31 21.13
CA PRO A 463 -10.27 -0.91 22.42
C PRO A 463 -9.38 -1.46 23.54
N GLU A 464 -8.33 -0.76 23.94
CA GLU A 464 -7.38 -1.22 24.94
C GLU A 464 -7.81 -0.85 26.36
N VAL A 465 -7.96 -1.84 27.23
CA VAL A 465 -7.95 -1.64 28.68
C VAL A 465 -6.50 -1.52 29.15
N VAL A 466 -6.15 -0.35 29.70
CA VAL A 466 -4.78 -0.01 30.07
C VAL A 466 -4.30 -0.90 31.23
N TYR A 467 -3.15 -1.55 31.05
CA TYR A 467 -2.59 -2.51 32.02
C TYR A 467 -2.20 -1.89 33.37
N ASN A 468 -1.88 -0.60 33.41
CA ASN A 468 -1.55 0.08 34.66
C ASN A 468 -2.80 0.28 35.52
N GLY A 469 -2.84 -0.37 36.71
CA GLY A 469 -3.97 -0.25 37.61
C GLY A 469 -3.89 -1.24 38.76
N TYR A 470 -4.84 -1.12 39.70
CA TYR A 470 -4.96 -1.97 40.90
C TYR A 470 -6.18 -2.89 40.83
N TYR A 471 -6.72 -3.14 39.65
CA TYR A 471 -7.92 -3.94 39.42
C TYR A 471 -7.61 -5.46 39.32
N SER A 472 -8.59 -6.27 39.71
CA SER A 472 -8.49 -7.73 39.57
C SER A 472 -8.72 -8.19 38.12
N LEU A 473 -8.43 -9.47 37.86
CA LEU A 473 -8.71 -10.10 36.58
C LEU A 473 -10.22 -10.09 36.26
N GLU A 474 -11.07 -10.31 37.26
CA GLU A 474 -12.52 -10.32 37.15
C GLU A 474 -13.04 -8.93 36.76
N GLN A 475 -12.50 -7.86 37.36
CA GLN A 475 -12.86 -6.48 37.03
C GLN A 475 -12.43 -6.12 35.61
N ASN A 476 -11.26 -6.58 35.15
CA ASN A 476 -10.86 -6.42 33.76
C ASN A 476 -11.79 -7.20 32.82
N SER A 477 -12.15 -8.42 33.18
CA SER A 477 -13.10 -9.24 32.42
C SER A 477 -14.45 -8.54 32.26
N GLU A 478 -15.01 -8.00 33.35
CA GLU A 478 -16.27 -7.25 33.34
C GLU A 478 -16.22 -6.01 32.42
N VAL A 479 -15.16 -5.20 32.58
CA VAL A 479 -14.97 -3.99 31.76
C VAL A 479 -14.76 -4.33 30.30
N THR A 480 -13.91 -5.32 29.99
CA THR A 480 -13.62 -5.73 28.62
C THR A 480 -14.89 -6.27 27.93
N SER A 481 -15.68 -7.11 28.62
CA SER A 481 -16.95 -7.62 28.11
C SER A 481 -17.90 -6.49 27.74
N HIS A 482 -18.08 -5.52 28.64
CA HIS A 482 -18.96 -4.38 28.38
C HIS A 482 -18.46 -3.51 27.20
N ILE A 483 -17.16 -3.26 27.11
CA ILE A 483 -16.57 -2.52 25.98
C ILE A 483 -16.82 -3.25 24.67
N LEU A 484 -16.63 -4.58 24.62
CA LEU A 484 -16.86 -5.37 23.41
C LEU A 484 -18.33 -5.34 22.97
N ASP A 485 -19.28 -5.50 23.92
CA ASP A 485 -20.71 -5.41 23.61
C ASP A 485 -21.09 -4.06 22.96
N VAL A 486 -20.62 -2.95 23.56
CA VAL A 486 -20.89 -1.61 23.03
C VAL A 486 -20.17 -1.36 21.71
N LEU A 487 -18.94 -1.88 21.55
CA LEU A 487 -18.18 -1.74 20.31
C LEU A 487 -18.87 -2.43 19.14
N PHE A 488 -19.24 -3.71 19.30
CA PHE A 488 -19.87 -4.46 18.21
C PHE A 488 -21.27 -3.94 17.89
N GLN A 489 -22.01 -3.44 18.87
CA GLN A 489 -23.25 -2.72 18.61
C GLN A 489 -22.99 -1.45 17.78
N SER A 490 -21.97 -0.65 18.15
CA SER A 490 -21.62 0.56 17.40
C SER A 490 -21.17 0.24 15.97
N LEU A 491 -20.34 -0.80 15.77
CA LEU A 491 -19.92 -1.25 14.44
C LEU A 491 -21.11 -1.65 13.57
N ALA A 492 -22.10 -2.35 14.15
CA ALA A 492 -23.33 -2.73 13.46
C ALA A 492 -24.19 -1.51 13.10
N ASP A 493 -24.35 -0.56 14.02
CA ASP A 493 -25.12 0.67 13.80
C ASP A 493 -24.54 1.54 12.68
N PHE A 494 -23.21 1.52 12.50
CA PHE A 494 -22.50 2.20 11.41
C PHE A 494 -22.45 1.37 10.12
N GLY A 495 -22.90 0.11 10.12
CA GLY A 495 -22.90 -0.76 8.95
C GLY A 495 -21.51 -1.25 8.54
N VAL A 496 -20.58 -1.40 9.48
CA VAL A 496 -19.23 -1.89 9.23
C VAL A 496 -19.27 -3.38 8.86
N ASN A 497 -18.63 -3.76 7.74
CA ASN A 497 -18.45 -5.16 7.36
C ASN A 497 -17.46 -5.84 8.30
N LEU A 498 -17.93 -6.77 9.14
CA LEU A 498 -17.09 -7.47 10.11
C LEU A 498 -16.13 -8.48 9.44
N HIS A 499 -16.48 -9.06 8.28
CA HIS A 499 -15.56 -9.93 7.52
C HIS A 499 -14.31 -9.18 7.02
N ALA A 500 -14.36 -7.84 7.00
CA ALA A 500 -13.26 -6.96 6.62
C ALA A 500 -12.81 -6.07 7.80
N CYS A 501 -12.99 -6.50 9.06
CA CYS A 501 -12.60 -5.77 10.26
C CYS A 501 -11.82 -6.69 11.21
N ILE A 502 -10.76 -6.18 11.82
CA ILE A 502 -9.93 -6.91 12.78
C ILE A 502 -10.04 -6.25 14.15
N LEU A 503 -10.29 -7.06 15.17
CA LEU A 503 -10.23 -6.63 16.56
C LEU A 503 -8.81 -6.76 17.09
N LYS A 504 -8.24 -5.68 17.60
CA LYS A 504 -7.01 -5.71 18.39
C LYS A 504 -7.33 -5.42 19.85
N VAL A 505 -7.08 -6.39 20.72
CA VAL A 505 -7.53 -6.33 22.11
C VAL A 505 -6.41 -6.75 23.07
N ASN A 506 -6.50 -6.28 24.30
CA ASN A 506 -5.64 -6.80 25.38
C ASN A 506 -6.04 -8.22 25.80
N MET A 507 -5.07 -9.00 26.24
CA MET A 507 -5.35 -10.19 27.00
C MET A 507 -5.92 -9.79 28.37
N ILE A 508 -6.83 -10.57 28.93
CA ILE A 508 -7.47 -10.24 30.21
C ILE A 508 -6.54 -10.63 31.37
N LEU A 509 -6.02 -9.62 32.03
CA LEU A 509 -5.04 -9.72 33.12
C LEU A 509 -5.51 -8.89 34.31
N ALA A 510 -5.09 -9.26 35.52
CA ALA A 510 -5.11 -8.32 36.65
C ALA A 510 -4.19 -7.13 36.34
N GLY A 511 -4.52 -5.96 36.82
CA GLY A 511 -3.72 -4.75 36.66
C GLY A 511 -2.29 -4.93 37.19
N LYS A 512 -1.35 -4.21 36.60
CA LYS A 512 0.09 -4.32 36.92
C LYS A 512 0.42 -4.20 38.40
N ASN A 513 -0.36 -3.37 39.12
CA ASN A 513 -0.14 -3.08 40.54
C ASN A 513 -1.09 -3.86 41.47
N TYR A 514 -1.82 -4.85 40.93
CA TYR A 514 -2.67 -5.73 41.74
C TYR A 514 -1.82 -6.75 42.51
N ASP A 515 -2.21 -7.03 43.74
CA ASP A 515 -1.39 -7.84 44.66
C ASP A 515 -1.12 -9.26 44.17
N THR A 516 -2.05 -9.82 43.38
CA THR A 516 -1.94 -11.21 42.88
C THR A 516 -1.87 -11.18 41.32
N PRO A 517 -0.67 -11.40 40.75
CA PRO A 517 -0.51 -11.52 39.31
C PRO A 517 -1.30 -12.70 38.74
N SER A 518 -1.88 -12.52 37.55
CA SER A 518 -2.57 -13.59 36.83
C SER A 518 -1.59 -14.62 36.27
N THR A 519 -1.90 -15.90 36.39
CA THR A 519 -1.11 -16.96 35.75
C THR A 519 -1.49 -17.10 34.27
N PRO A 520 -0.57 -17.54 33.39
CA PRO A 520 -0.88 -17.70 31.95
C PRO A 520 -2.12 -18.56 31.69
N LYS A 521 -2.29 -19.64 32.44
CA LYS A 521 -3.46 -20.53 32.34
C LYS A 521 -4.78 -19.77 32.57
N VAL A 522 -4.86 -19.03 33.67
CA VAL A 522 -6.07 -18.27 34.02
C VAL A 522 -6.32 -17.14 32.99
N VAL A 523 -5.27 -16.49 32.52
CA VAL A 523 -5.35 -15.49 31.44
C VAL A 523 -5.91 -16.12 30.17
N GLY A 524 -5.39 -17.30 29.79
CA GLY A 524 -5.84 -18.02 28.60
C GLY A 524 -7.32 -18.41 28.67
N GLU A 525 -7.73 -19.05 29.78
CA GLU A 525 -9.12 -19.46 29.99
C GLU A 525 -10.09 -18.28 30.01
N THR A 526 -9.75 -17.21 30.76
CA THR A 526 -10.63 -16.02 30.88
C THR A 526 -10.72 -15.24 29.58
N THR A 527 -9.59 -15.00 28.90
CA THR A 527 -9.58 -14.28 27.62
C THR A 527 -10.38 -15.04 26.57
N ALA A 528 -10.15 -16.35 26.44
CA ALA A 528 -10.88 -17.17 25.48
C ALA A 528 -12.39 -17.18 25.75
N LYS A 529 -12.80 -17.26 27.02
CA LYS A 529 -14.20 -17.20 27.43
C LYS A 529 -14.86 -15.89 27.00
N VAL A 530 -14.28 -14.76 27.39
CA VAL A 530 -14.83 -13.43 27.09
C VAL A 530 -14.92 -13.20 25.58
N LEU A 531 -13.89 -13.56 24.83
CA LEU A 531 -13.93 -13.39 23.38
C LEU A 531 -15.00 -14.26 22.72
N LYS A 532 -15.17 -15.52 23.14
CA LYS A 532 -16.21 -16.40 22.61
C LYS A 532 -17.65 -15.93 22.94
N GLU A 533 -17.83 -15.24 24.07
CA GLU A 533 -19.12 -14.74 24.53
C GLU A 533 -19.50 -13.39 23.90
N HIS A 534 -18.51 -12.51 23.60
CA HIS A 534 -18.73 -11.10 23.25
C HIS A 534 -18.25 -10.69 21.88
N VAL A 535 -17.58 -11.57 21.11
CA VAL A 535 -17.11 -11.25 19.74
C VAL A 535 -17.94 -12.00 18.71
N PRO A 536 -18.56 -11.33 17.74
CA PRO A 536 -19.34 -11.95 16.68
C PRO A 536 -18.51 -12.94 15.85
N THR A 537 -19.16 -14.03 15.40
CA THR A 537 -18.48 -15.13 14.69
C THR A 537 -18.03 -14.78 13.26
N ASP A 538 -18.58 -13.71 12.69
CA ASP A 538 -18.29 -13.19 11.35
C ASP A 538 -17.17 -12.14 11.31
N LEU A 539 -16.51 -11.87 12.46
CA LEU A 539 -15.33 -11.01 12.49
C LEU A 539 -14.18 -11.66 11.70
N ALA A 540 -13.43 -10.87 10.94
CA ALA A 540 -12.28 -11.38 10.16
C ALA A 540 -11.20 -12.02 11.02
N GLY A 541 -10.92 -11.49 12.22
CA GLY A 541 -9.95 -12.05 13.13
C GLY A 541 -9.68 -11.21 14.36
N VAL A 542 -9.00 -11.82 15.34
CA VAL A 542 -8.58 -11.17 16.58
C VAL A 542 -7.06 -11.19 16.71
N VAL A 543 -6.49 -10.03 17.03
CA VAL A 543 -5.05 -9.91 17.29
C VAL A 543 -4.83 -9.31 18.68
N PHE A 544 -3.85 -9.85 19.42
CA PHE A 544 -3.57 -9.38 20.77
C PHE A 544 -2.49 -8.32 20.80
N LEU A 545 -2.67 -7.28 21.61
CA LEU A 545 -1.60 -6.39 22.03
C LEU A 545 -0.83 -6.98 23.23
N SER A 546 0.43 -6.58 23.42
CA SER A 546 1.23 -7.04 24.58
C SER A 546 1.04 -6.21 25.84
N GLY A 547 0.48 -5.00 25.77
CA GLY A 547 -0.02 -4.17 26.86
C GLY A 547 0.92 -3.85 28.03
N GLY A 548 2.23 -4.02 27.89
CA GLY A 548 3.21 -3.81 28.97
C GLY A 548 3.51 -5.04 29.81
N GLN A 549 3.06 -6.21 29.38
CA GLN A 549 3.57 -7.50 29.82
C GLN A 549 5.06 -7.64 29.51
N THR A 550 5.80 -8.51 30.22
CA THR A 550 7.14 -8.89 29.76
C THR A 550 7.07 -9.67 28.45
N VAL A 551 8.19 -9.80 27.77
CA VAL A 551 8.23 -10.51 26.48
C VAL A 551 7.86 -11.99 26.64
N GLU A 552 8.20 -12.61 27.77
CA GLU A 552 7.86 -13.99 28.12
C GLU A 552 6.38 -14.10 28.45
N GLN A 553 5.85 -13.24 29.34
CA GLN A 553 4.43 -13.24 29.70
C GLN A 553 3.53 -13.11 28.48
N ALA A 554 3.85 -12.21 27.54
CA ALA A 554 3.05 -12.04 26.33
C ALA A 554 3.03 -13.31 25.47
N THR A 555 4.16 -14.03 25.38
CA THR A 555 4.26 -15.29 24.63
C THR A 555 3.53 -16.44 25.33
N ASP A 556 3.73 -16.58 26.65
CA ASP A 556 3.12 -17.66 27.44
C ASP A 556 1.59 -17.50 27.49
N ASN A 557 1.11 -16.27 27.68
CA ASN A 557 -0.33 -15.97 27.65
C ASN A 557 -0.94 -16.23 26.27
N LEU A 558 -0.24 -15.86 25.18
CA LEU A 558 -0.68 -16.17 23.82
C LEU A 558 -0.82 -17.68 23.59
N ALA A 559 0.16 -18.46 24.04
CA ALA A 559 0.12 -19.91 23.95
C ALA A 559 -1.05 -20.53 24.74
N GLU A 560 -1.33 -20.02 25.94
CA GLU A 560 -2.45 -20.49 26.75
C GLU A 560 -3.81 -20.09 26.15
N ILE A 561 -3.92 -18.91 25.52
CA ILE A 561 -5.13 -18.53 24.79
C ILE A 561 -5.36 -19.51 23.62
N GLU A 562 -4.34 -19.79 22.83
CA GLU A 562 -4.44 -20.69 21.67
C GLU A 562 -4.85 -22.11 22.06
N LYS A 563 -4.42 -22.63 23.22
CA LYS A 563 -4.86 -23.93 23.78
C LYS A 563 -6.35 -23.98 24.12
N ASN A 564 -6.97 -22.84 24.35
CA ASN A 564 -8.40 -22.73 24.62
C ASN A 564 -9.26 -22.61 23.34
N GLY A 565 -8.66 -22.83 22.15
CA GLY A 565 -9.38 -22.97 20.89
C GLY A 565 -10.26 -24.21 20.82
N PRO A 566 -10.94 -24.47 19.71
CA PRO A 566 -10.98 -23.62 18.54
C PRO A 566 -11.77 -22.33 18.75
N PHE A 567 -11.42 -21.29 17.99
CA PHE A 567 -12.16 -20.05 17.89
C PHE A 567 -12.91 -19.99 16.57
N PRO A 568 -14.04 -19.24 16.47
CA PRO A 568 -14.76 -19.07 15.19
C PRO A 568 -13.96 -18.27 14.16
N TRP A 569 -13.03 -17.46 14.60
CA TRP A 569 -12.13 -16.61 13.80
C TRP A 569 -10.66 -16.91 14.13
N PRO A 570 -9.72 -16.56 13.20
CA PRO A 570 -8.29 -16.66 13.47
C PRO A 570 -7.85 -15.78 14.65
N VAL A 571 -6.91 -16.29 15.43
CA VAL A 571 -6.28 -15.58 16.55
C VAL A 571 -4.79 -15.46 16.28
N THR A 572 -4.21 -14.27 16.49
CA THR A 572 -2.78 -14.07 16.41
C THR A 572 -2.31 -12.87 17.24
N PHE A 573 -1.04 -12.49 17.11
CA PHE A 573 -0.48 -11.34 17.83
C PHE A 573 -0.36 -10.09 16.93
N SER A 574 -0.49 -8.92 17.58
CA SER A 574 -0.08 -7.62 17.01
C SER A 574 0.77 -6.89 18.04
N PHE A 575 2.02 -7.33 18.18
CA PHE A 575 2.90 -6.89 19.24
C PHE A 575 3.83 -5.76 18.80
N ALA A 576 4.10 -4.83 19.72
CA ALA A 576 5.16 -3.84 19.66
C ALA A 576 6.31 -4.25 20.60
N ARG A 577 6.23 -3.88 21.88
CA ARG A 577 7.31 -4.07 22.87
C ARG A 577 7.76 -5.51 23.03
N ALA A 578 6.84 -6.46 23.05
CA ALA A 578 7.18 -7.89 23.21
C ALA A 578 8.04 -8.45 22.07
N LEU A 579 8.08 -7.78 20.92
CA LEU A 579 8.98 -8.12 19.81
C LEU A 579 10.20 -7.20 19.75
N GLN A 580 10.01 -5.91 19.98
CA GLN A 580 11.01 -4.88 19.68
C GLN A 580 12.01 -4.62 20.81
N ASP A 581 11.58 -4.73 22.09
CA ASP A 581 12.43 -4.31 23.21
C ASP A 581 13.76 -5.06 23.29
N PRO A 582 13.83 -6.40 23.12
CA PRO A 582 15.12 -7.10 23.08
C PRO A 582 16.05 -6.60 21.97
N ALA A 583 15.50 -6.29 20.78
CA ALA A 583 16.28 -5.74 19.69
C ALA A 583 16.76 -4.31 19.98
N LEU A 584 15.93 -3.48 20.60
CA LEU A 584 16.31 -2.13 21.02
C LEU A 584 17.48 -2.16 22.02
N TYR A 585 17.42 -3.04 23.02
CA TYR A 585 18.50 -3.19 23.99
C TYR A 585 19.78 -3.71 23.34
N ALA A 586 19.68 -4.63 22.39
CA ALA A 586 20.83 -5.15 21.65
C ALA A 586 21.45 -4.07 20.74
N TRP A 587 20.63 -3.25 20.06
CA TRP A 587 21.08 -2.17 19.19
C TRP A 587 21.73 -1.03 19.98
N ALA A 588 21.07 -0.57 21.07
CA ALA A 588 21.50 0.53 21.94
C ALA A 588 21.89 1.83 21.21
N GLY A 589 21.38 2.07 20.00
CA GLY A 589 21.67 3.25 19.18
C GLY A 589 22.98 3.16 18.38
N ASP A 590 23.64 2.02 18.36
CA ASP A 590 24.87 1.79 17.59
C ASP A 590 24.62 0.83 16.42
N ASN A 591 24.80 1.31 15.21
CA ASN A 591 24.60 0.53 13.99
C ASN A 591 25.58 -0.65 13.83
N ALA A 592 26.70 -0.66 14.56
CA ALA A 592 27.58 -1.82 14.65
C ALA A 592 26.88 -3.04 15.28
N ASN A 593 25.83 -2.83 16.07
CA ASN A 593 25.04 -3.87 16.73
C ASN A 593 23.79 -4.32 15.92
N THR A 594 23.61 -3.86 14.68
CA THR A 594 22.40 -4.13 13.88
C THR A 594 22.12 -5.63 13.75
N ASP A 595 23.14 -6.45 13.51
CA ASP A 595 22.94 -7.90 13.34
C ASP A 595 22.55 -8.58 14.65
N ALA A 596 23.11 -8.16 15.79
CA ALA A 596 22.69 -8.65 17.10
C ALA A 596 21.23 -8.27 17.42
N ALA A 597 20.83 -7.06 17.05
CA ALA A 597 19.45 -6.59 17.20
C ALA A 597 18.48 -7.39 16.32
N ARG A 598 18.83 -7.64 15.05
CA ARG A 598 18.03 -8.49 14.14
C ARG A 598 17.88 -9.91 14.68
N GLN A 599 18.95 -10.48 15.24
CA GLN A 599 18.90 -11.82 15.84
C GLN A 599 17.96 -11.86 17.05
N ALA A 600 18.07 -10.89 17.97
CA ALA A 600 17.17 -10.80 19.13
C ALA A 600 15.70 -10.62 18.72
N PHE A 601 15.43 -9.84 17.68
CA PHE A 601 14.10 -9.67 17.11
C PHE A 601 13.57 -10.98 16.51
N LEU A 602 14.38 -11.67 15.71
CA LEU A 602 14.01 -12.91 15.06
C LEU A 602 13.70 -14.03 16.08
N GLU A 603 14.43 -14.07 17.19
CA GLU A 603 14.14 -15.01 18.29
C GLU A 603 12.75 -14.77 18.88
N ARG A 604 12.35 -13.52 19.07
CA ARG A 604 11.01 -13.18 19.55
C ARG A 604 9.91 -13.54 18.55
N LEU A 605 10.17 -13.28 17.26
CA LEU A 605 9.24 -13.67 16.19
C LEU A 605 9.01 -15.18 16.17
N LYS A 606 10.08 -15.98 16.26
CA LYS A 606 10.00 -17.44 16.30
C LYS A 606 9.24 -17.93 17.53
N ALA A 607 9.51 -17.38 18.71
CA ALA A 607 8.84 -17.76 19.95
C ALA A 607 7.32 -17.51 19.88
N ASN A 608 6.89 -16.36 19.34
CA ASN A 608 5.47 -16.05 19.23
C ASN A 608 4.78 -16.84 18.11
N ALA A 609 5.47 -17.11 17.00
CA ALA A 609 4.94 -17.99 15.94
C ALA A 609 4.77 -19.44 16.45
N GLU A 610 5.65 -19.91 17.34
CA GLU A 610 5.52 -21.23 17.96
C GLU A 610 4.37 -21.27 18.97
N ALA A 611 4.15 -20.18 19.73
CA ALA A 611 3.02 -20.06 20.65
C ALA A 611 1.66 -20.24 19.94
N LEU A 612 1.54 -19.79 18.69
CA LEU A 612 0.33 -19.95 17.85
C LEU A 612 0.10 -21.38 17.34
N LYS A 613 1.05 -22.30 17.54
CA LYS A 613 0.90 -23.70 17.18
C LYS A 613 0.45 -24.58 18.36
N ALA A 614 0.38 -24.02 19.55
CA ALA A 614 0.01 -24.71 20.78
C ALA A 614 -1.49 -25.06 20.80
N GLN A 615 -1.95 -25.86 19.84
CA GLN A 615 -3.31 -26.40 19.86
C GLN A 615 -3.40 -27.52 20.91
N GLY A 616 -4.48 -27.46 21.75
CA GLY A 616 -4.81 -28.52 22.68
C GLY A 616 -5.30 -29.79 21.98
#